data_041a40db1bd567a0dc474d4bfe250d3c
#
_entry.id   041a40db1bd567a0dc474d4bfe250d3c
#
_cell.length_a   1.000
_cell.length_b   1.000
_cell.length_c   1.000
_cell.angle_alpha   90.00
_cell.angle_beta   90.00
_cell.angle_gamma   90.00
#
_symmetry.space_group_name_H-M   'P 1'
#
loop_
_entity.id
_entity.type
_entity.pdbx_description
1 polymer ?
#
loop_
_entity_poly.entity_id
_entity_poly.type
_entity_poly.pdbx_seq_one_letter_code
_entity_poly.pdbx_strand_id
1 'polypeptide(L)'
;MTDVDAGFRVALTFDAEHPDRPHRAGVAEAILDVLAGRSVTSTWFLQGRWVESQPEVARRVAIDGHLVGNHSFYHARLPLLTDAGIASDVQAAERVIRDVVGVDPRPWFRCPFGAGSEDERVLGILDELGYRHIGQNVVLEDWEPHRTGQALIADALRAAPAAGDPAVILFHAWPSGTLDALPGLIDGLRAMGGRFCRIDELERYESPSPTPVLSAEAVAASPSPADR
;
A
#
# COMPACT_ATOMS: atom_id res chain seq x y z
N MET A 1 20.47 24.81 -19.15
CA MET A 1 19.03 24.87 -18.87
C MET A 1 18.68 23.51 -18.30
N THR A 2 18.69 23.40 -16.99
CA THR A 2 18.28 22.17 -16.27
C THR A 2 16.75 22.12 -16.33
N ASP A 3 16.24 20.99 -16.82
CA ASP A 3 14.82 20.69 -16.97
C ASP A 3 14.15 20.66 -15.56
N VAL A 4 13.64 21.81 -15.13
CA VAL A 4 13.04 22.00 -13.78
C VAL A 4 11.56 21.61 -13.76
N ASP A 5 11.04 20.98 -14.83
CA ASP A 5 9.60 20.74 -15.02
C ASP A 5 9.21 19.25 -15.12
N ALA A 6 10.10 18.35 -14.81
CA ALA A 6 9.77 16.92 -14.74
C ALA A 6 9.27 16.57 -13.32
N GLY A 7 8.00 16.87 -13.04
CA GLY A 7 7.33 16.34 -11.85
C GLY A 7 7.40 14.79 -11.82
N PHE A 8 7.28 14.19 -10.64
CA PHE A 8 7.28 12.74 -10.47
C PHE A 8 5.87 12.19 -10.20
N ARG A 9 5.63 10.93 -10.60
CA ARG A 9 4.35 10.26 -10.33
C ARG A 9 4.35 9.71 -8.90
N VAL A 10 3.19 9.81 -8.25
CA VAL A 10 2.97 9.32 -6.88
C VAL A 10 1.76 8.41 -6.87
N ALA A 11 1.95 7.15 -6.54
CA ALA A 11 0.86 6.22 -6.30
C ALA A 11 0.68 6.03 -4.79
N LEU A 12 -0.43 6.53 -4.24
CA LEU A 12 -0.85 6.18 -2.89
C LEU A 12 -1.49 4.80 -2.94
N THR A 13 -0.99 3.88 -2.12
CA THR A 13 -1.52 2.52 -2.04
C THR A 13 -1.92 2.20 -0.60
N PHE A 14 -3.08 1.59 -0.42
CA PHE A 14 -3.64 1.26 0.89
C PHE A 14 -3.89 -0.23 1.00
N ASP A 15 -3.35 -0.85 2.06
CA ASP A 15 -3.70 -2.21 2.45
C ASP A 15 -4.87 -2.13 3.44
N ALA A 16 -6.03 -2.66 3.01
CA ALA A 16 -7.25 -2.69 3.81
C ALA A 16 -7.40 -4.09 4.42
N GLU A 17 -7.05 -4.19 5.70
CA GLU A 17 -6.80 -5.46 6.37
C GLU A 17 -7.17 -5.44 7.86
N HIS A 18 -7.00 -6.57 8.53
CA HIS A 18 -7.13 -6.74 9.98
C HIS A 18 -8.46 -6.23 10.58
N PRO A 19 -9.62 -6.75 10.13
CA PRO A 19 -10.92 -6.33 10.65
C PRO A 19 -11.08 -6.55 12.15
N ASP A 20 -10.32 -7.50 12.72
CA ASP A 20 -10.37 -7.86 14.14
C ASP A 20 -9.40 -7.04 15.02
N ARG A 21 -8.55 -6.19 14.41
CA ARG A 21 -7.62 -5.35 15.16
C ARG A 21 -8.37 -4.19 15.81
N PRO A 22 -8.17 -3.92 17.10
CA PRO A 22 -8.72 -2.71 17.72
C PRO A 22 -8.16 -1.46 17.04
N HIS A 23 -9.03 -0.67 16.44
CA HIS A 23 -8.71 0.61 15.83
C HIS A 23 -9.88 1.57 15.94
N ARG A 24 -9.65 2.84 15.67
CA ARG A 24 -10.71 3.84 15.63
C ARG A 24 -11.66 3.52 14.47
N ALA A 25 -12.95 3.43 14.77
CA ALA A 25 -13.98 3.24 13.73
C ALA A 25 -14.01 4.43 12.77
N GLY A 26 -14.35 4.17 11.51
CA GLY A 26 -14.55 5.20 10.48
C GLY A 26 -13.25 5.77 9.88
N VAL A 27 -12.08 5.17 10.14
CA VAL A 27 -10.80 5.65 9.58
C VAL A 27 -10.77 5.44 8.07
N ALA A 28 -11.14 4.27 7.57
CA ALA A 28 -11.13 3.98 6.15
C ALA A 28 -12.08 4.90 5.36
N GLU A 29 -13.31 5.13 5.88
CA GLU A 29 -14.27 6.07 5.30
C GLU A 29 -13.71 7.51 5.28
N ALA A 30 -13.10 7.94 6.38
CA ALA A 30 -12.52 9.27 6.45
C ALA A 30 -11.32 9.45 5.53
N ILE A 31 -10.52 8.39 5.29
CA ILE A 31 -9.46 8.38 4.28
C ILE A 31 -10.07 8.61 2.88
N LEU A 32 -11.14 7.90 2.52
CA LEU A 32 -11.84 8.11 1.26
C LEU A 32 -12.39 9.54 1.14
N ASP A 33 -12.93 10.13 2.21
CA ASP A 33 -13.38 11.52 2.22
C ASP A 33 -12.24 12.50 1.95
N VAL A 34 -11.07 12.29 2.56
CA VAL A 34 -9.87 13.11 2.32
C VAL A 34 -9.41 13.02 0.88
N LEU A 35 -9.36 11.81 0.31
CA LEU A 35 -8.94 11.57 -1.07
C LEU A 35 -9.92 12.24 -2.06
N ALA A 36 -11.23 12.06 -1.85
CA ALA A 36 -12.27 12.69 -2.65
C ALA A 36 -12.19 14.23 -2.58
N GLY A 37 -12.06 14.80 -1.39
CA GLY A 37 -11.93 16.24 -1.17
C GLY A 37 -10.70 16.87 -1.82
N ARG A 38 -9.70 16.05 -2.15
CA ARG A 38 -8.47 16.47 -2.85
C ARG A 38 -8.39 16.01 -4.29
N SER A 39 -9.44 15.37 -4.81
CA SER A 39 -9.46 14.81 -6.17
C SER A 39 -8.24 13.92 -6.43
N VAL A 40 -7.97 12.98 -5.52
CA VAL A 40 -6.90 11.98 -5.62
C VAL A 40 -7.52 10.61 -5.72
N THR A 41 -7.22 9.89 -6.80
CA THR A 41 -7.45 8.45 -6.90
C THR A 41 -6.22 7.68 -6.42
N SER A 42 -6.43 6.47 -5.89
CA SER A 42 -5.41 5.63 -5.27
C SER A 42 -5.66 4.15 -5.59
N THR A 43 -4.80 3.27 -5.10
CA THR A 43 -4.97 1.82 -5.26
C THR A 43 -5.17 1.19 -3.88
N TRP A 44 -6.17 0.30 -3.75
CA TRP A 44 -6.50 -0.38 -2.51
C TRP A 44 -6.38 -1.89 -2.68
N PHE A 45 -5.55 -2.52 -1.86
CA PHE A 45 -5.42 -3.97 -1.80
C PHE A 45 -6.31 -4.48 -0.67
N LEU A 46 -7.40 -5.18 -1.03
CA LEU A 46 -8.46 -5.56 -0.10
C LEU A 46 -8.27 -6.99 0.40
N GLN A 47 -8.16 -7.16 1.71
CA GLN A 47 -8.25 -8.47 2.35
C GLN A 47 -9.68 -8.96 2.31
N GLY A 48 -9.92 -10.25 1.97
CA GLY A 48 -11.28 -10.79 1.87
C GLY A 48 -12.09 -10.67 3.15
N ARG A 49 -11.51 -10.99 4.32
CA ARG A 49 -12.19 -10.82 5.63
C ARG A 49 -12.52 -9.36 5.95
N TRP A 50 -11.68 -8.43 5.52
CA TRP A 50 -11.98 -7.00 5.68
C TRP A 50 -13.17 -6.59 4.81
N VAL A 51 -13.25 -7.07 3.57
CA VAL A 51 -14.40 -6.83 2.67
C VAL A 51 -15.70 -7.37 3.28
N GLU A 52 -15.68 -8.58 3.86
CA GLU A 52 -16.86 -9.15 4.55
C GLU A 52 -17.28 -8.31 5.76
N SER A 53 -16.33 -7.74 6.50
CA SER A 53 -16.60 -6.94 7.70
C SER A 53 -17.04 -5.51 7.41
N GLN A 54 -16.63 -4.95 6.26
CA GLN A 54 -16.89 -3.56 5.89
C GLN A 54 -17.38 -3.43 4.41
N PRO A 55 -18.47 -4.12 4.05
CA PRO A 55 -18.89 -4.23 2.66
C PRO A 55 -19.24 -2.89 2.01
N GLU A 56 -19.80 -1.95 2.77
CA GLU A 56 -20.16 -0.63 2.24
C GLU A 56 -18.91 0.22 1.93
N VAL A 57 -17.90 0.16 2.80
CA VAL A 57 -16.62 0.86 2.57
C VAL A 57 -15.89 0.25 1.37
N ALA A 58 -15.87 -1.08 1.29
CA ALA A 58 -15.26 -1.79 0.16
C ALA A 58 -15.91 -1.41 -1.18
N ARG A 59 -17.25 -1.32 -1.25
CA ARG A 59 -17.96 -0.84 -2.46
C ARG A 59 -17.59 0.60 -2.78
N ARG A 60 -17.51 1.44 -1.75
CA ARG A 60 -17.18 2.86 -1.92
C ARG A 60 -15.81 3.05 -2.55
N VAL A 61 -14.80 2.21 -2.21
CA VAL A 61 -13.48 2.26 -2.84
C VAL A 61 -13.59 2.24 -4.38
N ALA A 62 -14.38 1.33 -4.95
CA ALA A 62 -14.57 1.24 -6.39
C ALA A 62 -15.44 2.38 -6.95
N ILE A 63 -16.51 2.77 -6.23
CA ILE A 63 -17.43 3.84 -6.65
C ILE A 63 -16.70 5.19 -6.75
N ASP A 64 -15.80 5.47 -5.82
CA ASP A 64 -14.99 6.69 -5.79
C ASP A 64 -13.85 6.67 -6.83
N GLY A 65 -13.75 5.61 -7.65
CA GLY A 65 -12.79 5.50 -8.75
C GLY A 65 -11.40 5.02 -8.38
N HIS A 66 -11.22 4.48 -7.17
CA HIS A 66 -9.97 3.87 -6.79
C HIS A 66 -9.80 2.49 -7.45
N LEU A 67 -8.54 2.11 -7.70
CA LEU A 67 -8.21 0.78 -8.19
C LEU A 67 -8.29 -0.23 -7.04
N VAL A 68 -8.93 -1.37 -7.31
CA VAL A 68 -9.04 -2.47 -6.34
C VAL A 68 -8.10 -3.60 -6.74
N GLY A 69 -7.27 -4.03 -5.80
CA GLY A 69 -6.43 -5.22 -5.88
C GLY A 69 -6.78 -6.22 -4.77
N ASN A 70 -6.18 -7.40 -4.85
CA ASN A 70 -6.37 -8.51 -3.91
C ASN A 70 -5.23 -8.53 -2.87
N HIS A 71 -5.59 -8.68 -1.59
CA HIS A 71 -4.64 -8.80 -0.47
C HIS A 71 -4.82 -10.08 0.33
N SER A 72 -5.11 -11.20 -0.38
CA SER A 72 -5.45 -12.51 0.19
C SER A 72 -6.74 -12.50 1.03
N PHE A 73 -7.20 -13.66 1.48
CA PHE A 73 -8.41 -13.72 2.31
C PHE A 73 -8.09 -13.61 3.80
N TYR A 74 -7.11 -14.41 4.28
CA TYR A 74 -6.76 -14.46 5.71
C TYR A 74 -5.56 -13.60 6.10
N HIS A 75 -4.94 -12.91 5.17
CA HIS A 75 -3.69 -12.17 5.41
C HIS A 75 -2.57 -13.07 5.93
N ALA A 76 -2.46 -14.27 5.35
CA ALA A 76 -1.44 -15.24 5.74
C ALA A 76 -0.09 -14.94 5.08
N ARG A 77 1.01 -15.33 5.73
CA ARG A 77 2.34 -15.35 5.09
C ARG A 77 2.36 -16.47 4.05
N LEU A 78 2.18 -16.14 2.78
CA LEU A 78 1.99 -17.08 1.70
C LEU A 78 3.07 -18.20 1.61
N PRO A 79 4.38 -17.92 1.84
CA PRO A 79 5.39 -18.97 1.81
C PRO A 79 5.20 -20.10 2.84
N LEU A 80 4.39 -19.86 3.89
CA LEU A 80 4.09 -20.86 4.91
C LEU A 80 2.91 -21.77 4.53
N LEU A 81 2.21 -21.47 3.44
CA LEU A 81 1.10 -22.27 2.94
C LEU A 81 1.57 -23.28 1.89
N THR A 82 0.79 -24.36 1.70
CA THR A 82 0.93 -25.22 0.55
C THR A 82 0.46 -24.51 -0.72
N ASP A 83 0.83 -25.00 -1.91
CA ASP A 83 0.39 -24.43 -3.19
C ASP A 83 -1.14 -24.34 -3.29
N ALA A 84 -1.83 -25.42 -2.94
CA ALA A 84 -3.29 -25.43 -2.87
C ALA A 84 -3.84 -24.44 -1.83
N GLY A 85 -3.13 -24.24 -0.71
CA GLY A 85 -3.47 -23.28 0.32
C GLY A 85 -3.36 -21.83 -0.18
N ILE A 86 -2.29 -21.50 -0.90
CA ILE A 86 -2.12 -20.19 -1.54
C ILE A 86 -3.25 -19.94 -2.54
N ALA A 87 -3.46 -20.87 -3.46
CA ALA A 87 -4.51 -20.75 -4.49
C ALA A 87 -5.90 -20.58 -3.87
N SER A 88 -6.22 -21.38 -2.85
CA SER A 88 -7.51 -21.30 -2.15
C SER A 88 -7.72 -19.96 -1.46
N ASP A 89 -6.69 -19.42 -0.79
CA ASP A 89 -6.75 -18.16 -0.07
C ASP A 89 -6.93 -16.97 -1.02
N VAL A 90 -6.13 -16.91 -2.09
CA VAL A 90 -6.21 -15.88 -3.12
C VAL A 90 -7.57 -15.88 -3.82
N GLN A 91 -8.05 -17.05 -4.23
CA GLN A 91 -9.35 -17.20 -4.89
C GLN A 91 -10.54 -16.92 -3.96
N ALA A 92 -10.40 -17.19 -2.66
CA ALA A 92 -11.43 -16.84 -1.68
C ALA A 92 -11.60 -15.31 -1.60
N ALA A 93 -10.50 -14.56 -1.54
CA ALA A 93 -10.55 -13.09 -1.57
C ALA A 93 -11.13 -12.57 -2.88
N GLU A 94 -10.71 -13.14 -4.02
CA GLU A 94 -11.24 -12.76 -5.34
C GLU A 94 -12.76 -12.89 -5.40
N ARG A 95 -13.30 -14.03 -4.93
CA ARG A 95 -14.75 -14.25 -4.92
C ARG A 95 -15.47 -13.20 -4.10
N VAL A 96 -15.02 -12.93 -2.89
CA VAL A 96 -15.67 -11.93 -2.01
C VAL A 96 -15.56 -10.53 -2.60
N ILE A 97 -14.42 -10.15 -3.17
CA ILE A 97 -14.26 -8.86 -3.84
C ILE A 97 -15.25 -8.74 -5.02
N ARG A 98 -15.34 -9.76 -5.87
CA ARG A 98 -16.29 -9.76 -6.99
C ARG A 98 -17.74 -9.70 -6.53
N ASP A 99 -18.11 -10.47 -5.52
CA ASP A 99 -19.48 -10.58 -5.03
C ASP A 99 -19.92 -9.29 -4.30
N VAL A 100 -19.04 -8.68 -3.54
CA VAL A 100 -19.36 -7.51 -2.70
C VAL A 100 -19.08 -6.20 -3.43
N VAL A 101 -17.89 -6.06 -4.03
CA VAL A 101 -17.45 -4.79 -4.66
C VAL A 101 -17.89 -4.72 -6.12
N GLY A 102 -18.06 -5.86 -6.79
CA GLY A 102 -18.53 -5.93 -8.17
C GLY A 102 -17.43 -5.71 -9.22
N VAL A 103 -16.16 -5.82 -8.84
CA VAL A 103 -15.00 -5.63 -9.75
C VAL A 103 -14.11 -6.87 -9.76
N ASP A 104 -13.37 -7.07 -10.84
CA ASP A 104 -12.29 -8.06 -10.90
C ASP A 104 -11.01 -7.42 -10.35
N PRO A 105 -10.43 -7.93 -9.24
CA PRO A 105 -9.21 -7.37 -8.68
C PRO A 105 -7.94 -7.70 -9.48
N ARG A 106 -8.03 -8.58 -10.49
CA ARG A 106 -6.88 -8.93 -11.33
C ARG A 106 -6.47 -7.81 -12.28
N PRO A 107 -5.19 -7.69 -12.58
CA PRO A 107 -4.08 -8.57 -12.18
C PRO A 107 -3.36 -8.10 -10.89
N TRP A 108 -3.97 -7.30 -10.05
CA TRP A 108 -3.33 -6.58 -8.96
C TRP A 108 -3.36 -7.38 -7.66
N PHE A 109 -2.20 -7.83 -7.18
CA PHE A 109 -2.04 -8.53 -5.91
C PHE A 109 -0.93 -7.92 -5.06
N ARG A 110 -1.13 -7.81 -3.77
CA ARG A 110 -0.06 -7.49 -2.82
C ARG A 110 0.10 -8.63 -1.82
N CYS A 111 1.34 -9.13 -1.68
CA CYS A 111 1.65 -10.18 -0.70
C CYS A 111 1.53 -9.62 0.72
N PRO A 112 0.72 -10.26 1.61
CA PRO A 112 0.66 -9.90 3.02
C PRO A 112 2.03 -9.89 3.67
N PHE A 113 2.34 -8.85 4.46
CA PHE A 113 3.66 -8.63 5.09
C PHE A 113 4.83 -8.55 4.11
N GLY A 114 4.59 -8.40 2.81
CA GLY A 114 5.60 -8.59 1.76
C GLY A 114 6.09 -10.04 1.63
N ALA A 115 5.54 -10.98 2.41
CA ALA A 115 6.00 -12.37 2.44
C ALA A 115 5.60 -13.10 1.16
N GLY A 116 6.59 -13.53 0.39
CA GLY A 116 6.41 -14.19 -0.91
C GLY A 116 6.66 -13.28 -2.12
N SER A 117 6.97 -12.01 -1.93
CA SER A 117 7.23 -11.05 -3.01
C SER A 117 8.47 -11.38 -3.86
N GLU A 118 9.37 -12.23 -3.35
CA GLU A 118 10.57 -12.72 -4.03
C GLU A 118 10.62 -14.26 -4.09
N ASP A 119 9.58 -14.94 -3.64
CA ASP A 119 9.48 -16.41 -3.66
C ASP A 119 8.94 -16.84 -5.02
N GLU A 120 9.78 -17.44 -5.86
CA GLU A 120 9.42 -17.90 -7.21
C GLU A 120 8.21 -18.84 -7.21
N ARG A 121 8.06 -19.68 -6.19
CA ARG A 121 6.92 -20.59 -6.05
C ARG A 121 5.62 -19.79 -5.83
N VAL A 122 5.65 -18.82 -4.93
CA VAL A 122 4.48 -17.94 -4.65
C VAL A 122 4.13 -17.13 -5.89
N LEU A 123 5.14 -16.52 -6.52
CA LEU A 123 4.93 -15.69 -7.72
C LEU A 123 4.40 -16.51 -8.90
N GLY A 124 4.90 -17.75 -9.08
CA GLY A 124 4.40 -18.68 -10.11
C GLY A 124 2.92 -19.02 -9.90
N ILE A 125 2.51 -19.31 -8.66
CA ILE A 125 1.09 -19.59 -8.35
C ILE A 125 0.22 -18.35 -8.58
N LEU A 126 0.69 -17.16 -8.22
CA LEU A 126 -0.03 -15.91 -8.48
C LEU A 126 -0.21 -15.68 -9.98
N ASP A 127 0.83 -15.91 -10.80
CA ASP A 127 0.78 -15.78 -12.25
C ASP A 127 -0.23 -16.76 -12.88
N GLU A 128 -0.21 -18.04 -12.45
CA GLU A 128 -1.20 -19.04 -12.88
C GLU A 128 -2.65 -18.63 -12.56
N LEU A 129 -2.87 -17.86 -11.50
CA LEU A 129 -4.16 -17.30 -11.11
C LEU A 129 -4.50 -15.97 -11.81
N GLY A 130 -3.60 -15.48 -12.67
CA GLY A 130 -3.74 -14.22 -13.40
C GLY A 130 -3.41 -12.98 -12.55
N TYR A 131 -2.62 -13.14 -11.50
CA TYR A 131 -2.16 -12.05 -10.64
C TYR A 131 -0.68 -11.75 -10.82
N ARG A 132 -0.30 -10.50 -10.60
CA ARG A 132 1.08 -10.08 -10.40
C ARG A 132 1.23 -9.36 -9.08
N HIS A 133 2.33 -9.61 -8.38
CA HIS A 133 2.65 -8.90 -7.15
C HIS A 133 2.95 -7.44 -7.43
N ILE A 134 2.38 -6.54 -6.62
CA ILE A 134 2.63 -5.09 -6.63
C ILE A 134 3.28 -4.70 -5.30
N GLY A 135 4.55 -4.35 -5.37
CA GLY A 135 5.32 -3.85 -4.23
C GLY A 135 5.18 -2.33 -4.06
N GLN A 136 6.05 -1.79 -3.22
CA GLN A 136 6.18 -0.37 -2.92
C GLN A 136 7.66 0.00 -2.79
N ASN A 137 8.01 1.26 -3.04
CA ASN A 137 9.38 1.78 -2.85
C ASN A 137 9.45 2.88 -1.77
N VAL A 138 8.30 3.24 -1.18
CA VAL A 138 8.23 4.14 -0.01
C VAL A 138 7.44 3.46 1.09
N VAL A 139 8.09 3.17 2.21
CA VAL A 139 7.50 2.56 3.41
C VAL A 139 7.64 3.55 4.57
N LEU A 140 6.52 3.93 5.16
CA LEU A 140 6.47 4.93 6.24
C LEU A 140 6.20 4.32 7.61
N GLU A 141 6.00 3.01 7.68
CA GLU A 141 5.70 2.26 8.91
C GLU A 141 4.50 2.83 9.68
N ASP A 142 3.46 3.23 8.94
CA ASP A 142 2.26 3.88 9.49
C ASP A 142 1.49 2.99 10.48
N TRP A 143 1.73 1.69 10.46
CA TRP A 143 1.17 0.70 11.38
C TRP A 143 1.78 0.73 12.78
N GLU A 144 2.93 1.37 12.96
CA GLU A 144 3.59 1.48 14.25
C GLU A 144 2.82 2.43 15.19
N PRO A 145 2.52 2.02 16.45
CA PRO A 145 1.63 2.78 17.34
C PRO A 145 2.09 4.20 17.66
N HIS A 146 3.40 4.47 17.55
CA HIS A 146 3.99 5.77 17.86
C HIS A 146 4.07 6.73 16.65
N ARG A 147 3.67 6.27 15.46
CA ARG A 147 3.72 7.09 14.23
C ARG A 147 2.63 8.15 14.24
N THR A 148 3.04 9.40 14.30
CA THR A 148 2.13 10.55 14.23
C THR A 148 1.94 11.01 12.79
N GLY A 149 0.79 11.63 12.47
CA GLY A 149 0.56 12.20 11.15
C GLY A 149 1.66 13.18 10.72
N GLN A 150 2.17 13.98 11.65
CA GLN A 150 3.25 14.95 11.35
C GLN A 150 4.57 14.25 10.99
N ALA A 151 4.92 13.15 11.66
CA ALA A 151 6.10 12.36 11.33
C ALA A 151 5.95 11.69 9.96
N LEU A 152 4.77 11.12 9.68
CA LEU A 152 4.47 10.51 8.37
C LEU A 152 4.55 11.54 7.23
N ILE A 153 4.06 12.77 7.42
CA ILE A 153 4.20 13.85 6.43
C ILE A 153 5.69 14.13 6.15
N ALA A 154 6.48 14.38 7.20
CA ALA A 154 7.89 14.70 7.06
C ALA A 154 8.67 13.60 6.33
N ASP A 155 8.42 12.35 6.67
CA ASP A 155 9.07 11.20 6.05
C ASP A 155 8.63 11.01 4.59
N ALA A 156 7.35 11.17 4.28
CA ALA A 156 6.84 11.07 2.92
C ALA A 156 7.42 12.14 2.00
N LEU A 157 7.46 13.40 2.44
CA LEU A 157 8.01 14.51 1.66
C LEU A 157 9.51 14.35 1.40
N ARG A 158 10.23 13.64 2.28
CA ARG A 158 11.64 13.32 2.09
C ARG A 158 11.82 12.07 1.21
N ALA A 159 11.05 11.01 1.45
CA ALA A 159 11.26 9.71 0.83
C ALA A 159 10.69 9.61 -0.59
N ALA A 160 9.53 10.21 -0.87
CA ALA A 160 8.89 10.05 -2.16
C ALA A 160 9.72 10.64 -3.32
N PRO A 161 10.27 11.87 -3.26
CA PRO A 161 11.14 12.36 -4.32
C PRO A 161 12.44 11.56 -4.46
N ALA A 162 12.97 11.03 -3.34
CA ALA A 162 14.19 10.22 -3.33
C ALA A 162 13.98 8.81 -3.93
N ALA A 163 12.76 8.29 -3.88
CA ALA A 163 12.42 6.99 -4.47
C ALA A 163 12.37 7.00 -6.01
N GLY A 164 12.32 8.19 -6.61
CA GLY A 164 12.27 8.37 -8.07
C GLY A 164 10.85 8.39 -8.64
N ASP A 165 10.73 8.07 -9.92
CA ASP A 165 9.45 8.08 -10.66
C ASP A 165 9.13 6.66 -11.18
N PRO A 166 8.07 6.02 -10.69
CA PRO A 166 7.09 6.50 -9.71
C PRO A 166 7.51 6.30 -8.25
N ALA A 167 7.02 7.15 -7.35
CA ALA A 167 6.99 6.87 -5.92
C ALA A 167 5.71 6.10 -5.57
N VAL A 168 5.84 4.86 -5.13
CA VAL A 168 4.72 4.00 -4.69
C VAL A 168 4.75 3.90 -3.17
N ILE A 169 3.81 4.57 -2.51
CA ILE A 169 3.78 4.72 -1.06
C ILE A 169 2.80 3.71 -0.46
N LEU A 170 3.28 2.93 0.51
CA LEU A 170 2.45 2.02 1.29
C LEU A 170 1.82 2.75 2.48
N PHE A 171 0.52 2.58 2.61
CA PHE A 171 -0.29 2.91 3.78
C PHE A 171 -1.22 1.75 4.14
N HIS A 172 -1.75 1.80 5.36
CA HIS A 172 -2.84 0.95 5.80
C HIS A 172 -4.12 1.77 6.02
N ALA A 173 -5.28 1.12 5.86
CA ALA A 173 -6.58 1.78 5.93
C ALA A 173 -7.13 1.95 7.36
N TRP A 174 -6.37 1.56 8.40
CA TRP A 174 -6.83 1.54 9.79
C TRP A 174 -6.06 2.48 10.76
N PRO A 175 -4.78 2.91 10.53
CA PRO A 175 -4.09 3.78 11.48
C PRO A 175 -4.64 5.22 11.43
N SER A 176 -4.91 5.79 12.61
CA SER A 176 -5.32 7.20 12.70
C SER A 176 -4.21 8.15 12.21
N GLY A 177 -2.94 7.78 12.41
CA GLY A 177 -1.80 8.55 11.93
C GLY A 177 -1.80 8.74 10.41
N THR A 178 -2.22 7.70 9.66
CA THR A 178 -2.39 7.78 8.20
C THR A 178 -3.45 8.81 7.84
N LEU A 179 -4.64 8.74 8.45
CA LEU A 179 -5.71 9.71 8.23
C LEU A 179 -5.25 11.14 8.53
N ASP A 180 -4.56 11.35 9.66
CA ASP A 180 -4.07 12.66 10.08
C ASP A 180 -2.98 13.21 9.14
N ALA A 181 -2.20 12.31 8.51
CA ALA A 181 -1.13 12.69 7.60
C ALA A 181 -1.63 13.09 6.21
N LEU A 182 -2.63 12.40 5.67
CA LEU A 182 -3.01 12.49 4.25
C LEU A 182 -3.22 13.92 3.75
N PRO A 183 -3.93 14.83 4.46
CA PRO A 183 -4.11 16.19 3.98
C PRO A 183 -2.81 16.92 3.69
N GLY A 184 -1.92 16.97 4.66
CA GLY A 184 -0.65 17.69 4.53
C GLY A 184 0.35 16.99 3.60
N LEU A 185 0.31 15.67 3.56
CA LEU A 185 1.13 14.84 2.67
C LEU A 185 0.77 15.10 1.20
N ILE A 186 -0.52 15.05 0.86
CA ILE A 186 -1.00 15.30 -0.52
C ILE A 186 -0.64 16.71 -0.96
N ASP A 187 -0.94 17.71 -0.11
CA ASP A 187 -0.68 19.10 -0.43
C ASP A 187 0.83 19.36 -0.59
N GLY A 188 1.66 18.78 0.30
CA GLY A 188 3.11 18.90 0.24
C GLY A 188 3.72 18.22 -0.98
N LEU A 189 3.33 17.00 -1.32
CA LEU A 189 3.83 16.31 -2.52
C LEU A 189 3.42 17.03 -3.81
N ARG A 190 2.21 17.59 -3.89
CA ARG A 190 1.81 18.44 -5.01
C ARG A 190 2.67 19.69 -5.16
N ALA A 191 2.97 20.35 -4.05
CA ALA A 191 3.85 21.53 -4.04
C ALA A 191 5.27 21.22 -4.54
N MET A 192 5.69 19.95 -4.42
CA MET A 192 6.98 19.45 -4.93
C MET A 192 6.90 18.91 -6.36
N GLY A 193 5.78 19.09 -7.07
CA GLY A 193 5.59 18.60 -8.43
C GLY A 193 5.08 17.14 -8.54
N GLY A 194 4.66 16.53 -7.43
CA GLY A 194 4.08 15.18 -7.40
C GLY A 194 2.73 15.14 -8.11
N ARG A 195 2.58 14.21 -9.04
CA ARG A 195 1.34 13.92 -9.78
C ARG A 195 0.77 12.60 -9.31
N PHE A 196 -0.42 12.63 -8.69
CA PHE A 196 -1.06 11.43 -8.17
C PHE A 196 -1.65 10.58 -9.30
N CYS A 197 -1.48 9.27 -9.20
CA CYS A 197 -2.01 8.28 -10.13
C CYS A 197 -2.30 6.96 -9.42
N ARG A 198 -3.07 6.08 -10.06
CA ARG A 198 -3.24 4.69 -9.65
C ARG A 198 -2.13 3.82 -10.23
N ILE A 199 -2.00 2.60 -9.72
CA ILE A 199 -0.99 1.63 -10.23
C ILE A 199 -1.24 1.25 -11.70
N ASP A 200 -2.50 1.14 -12.13
CA ASP A 200 -2.83 0.80 -13.53
C ASP A 200 -2.51 1.93 -14.54
N GLU A 201 -2.29 3.14 -14.06
CA GLU A 201 -1.86 4.30 -14.87
C GLU A 201 -0.34 4.38 -15.00
N LEU A 202 0.40 3.49 -14.30
CA LEU A 202 1.84 3.38 -14.38
C LEU A 202 2.20 2.34 -15.46
N GLU A 203 2.60 2.78 -16.64
CA GLU A 203 3.07 1.90 -17.68
C GLU A 203 4.24 1.04 -17.15
N ARG A 204 4.05 -0.30 -17.14
CA ARG A 204 5.06 -1.27 -16.75
C ARG A 204 5.70 -1.01 -15.39
N TYR A 205 4.89 -0.76 -14.35
CA TYR A 205 5.43 -0.76 -12.99
C TYR A 205 5.94 -2.17 -12.66
N GLU A 206 7.26 -2.32 -12.66
CA GLU A 206 7.93 -3.49 -12.10
C GLU A 206 8.12 -3.21 -10.61
N SER A 207 7.60 -4.11 -9.76
CA SER A 207 7.79 -3.98 -8.32
C SER A 207 9.28 -3.94 -8.01
N PRO A 208 9.78 -2.90 -7.31
CA PRO A 208 11.17 -2.91 -6.89
C PRO A 208 11.39 -4.07 -5.93
N SER A 209 12.59 -4.65 -5.97
CA SER A 209 13.02 -5.54 -4.89
C SER A 209 12.86 -4.82 -3.55
N PRO A 210 12.36 -5.48 -2.49
CA PRO A 210 12.11 -4.81 -1.22
C PRO A 210 13.39 -4.14 -0.74
N THR A 211 13.33 -2.82 -0.57
CA THR A 211 14.40 -2.09 0.10
C THR A 211 14.45 -2.62 1.53
N PRO A 212 15.61 -3.09 2.04
CA PRO A 212 15.71 -3.51 3.41
C PRO A 212 15.22 -2.36 4.30
N VAL A 213 14.24 -2.64 5.16
CA VAL A 213 13.84 -1.70 6.20
C VAL A 213 15.08 -1.47 7.06
N LEU A 214 15.69 -0.29 6.95
CA LEU A 214 16.76 0.11 7.86
C LEU A 214 16.12 0.28 9.23
N SER A 215 16.13 -0.79 10.04
CA SER A 215 15.72 -0.74 11.43
C SER A 215 16.59 0.31 12.14
N ALA A 216 15.97 1.07 13.04
CA ALA A 216 16.65 2.11 13.83
C ALA A 216 17.89 1.59 14.61
N GLU A 217 18.03 0.28 14.75
CA GLU A 217 19.19 -0.38 15.36
C GLU A 217 20.47 -0.32 14.51
N ALA A 218 20.37 -0.16 13.18
CA ALA A 218 21.56 -0.08 12.32
C ALA A 218 22.27 1.29 12.37
N VAL A 219 21.65 2.32 12.92
CA VAL A 219 22.25 3.67 13.07
C VAL A 219 23.05 3.82 14.37
N ALA A 220 22.87 2.92 15.34
CA ALA A 220 23.58 2.98 16.65
C ALA A 220 24.96 2.33 16.64
N ALA A 221 25.44 1.74 15.55
CA ALA A 221 26.73 1.05 15.45
C ALA A 221 27.83 1.88 14.77
N SER A 222 27.81 3.20 14.90
CA SER A 222 29.00 4.01 14.55
C SER A 222 29.91 4.14 15.77
N PRO A 223 31.19 3.73 15.69
CA PRO A 223 32.10 3.84 16.82
C PRO A 223 32.36 5.31 17.15
N SER A 224 32.28 5.63 18.45
CA SER A 224 32.59 6.94 19.00
C SER A 224 34.07 7.32 18.70
N PRO A 225 34.35 8.59 18.32
CA PRO A 225 35.73 9.03 18.05
C PRO A 225 36.49 9.42 19.33
N ALA A 226 36.61 8.49 20.26
CA ALA A 226 37.38 8.68 21.48
C ALA A 226 38.20 7.45 21.76
N ASP A 227 39.08 7.06 20.84
CA ASP A 227 40.27 6.21 21.13
C ASP A 227 41.28 6.38 19.98
N ARG A 228 41.93 7.54 20.00
CA ARG A 228 43.25 7.73 19.39
C ARG A 228 44.08 8.65 20.26
#